data_895f76728c985b70f0bafaee96eadf3b
#
_entry.id   895f76728c985b70f0bafaee96eadf3b
#
_cell.length_a   1.000
_cell.length_b   1.000
_cell.length_c   1.000
_cell.angle_alpha   90.00
_cell.angle_beta   90.00
_cell.angle_gamma   90.00
#
_symmetry.space_group_name_H-M   'P 1'
#
loop_
_entity.id
_entity.type
_entity.pdbx_description
1 polymer ?
#
loop_
_entity_poly.entity_id
_entity_poly.type
_entity_poly.pdbx_seq_one_letter_code
_entity_poly.pdbx_strand_id
1 'polypeptide(L)'
;MTKLQKILFVIVACLSVCMMTICFSLYRAIYVDPNEVVIQYKMIKDKKIPDEMKDVSIAYFTDLEYGAFENKGRVDRLFKKLNDLHADIFIFGGDLLAENYTVSEETDMIARLSAIDAPLGKFAVLGEQDLINEERLQQVNDIYHQAQFEVLNNTNRLITNRSSQGIELIGLYPDPNMEQALTGIGDQTYNLLVSHYADPFLDDSLKGHSIALGIAGNSHGTQIMYPIYGGYRKWPGNEKLNRADGAKLSFPYMISSGTGCIKVNARLNSKPEIIYLVFSR
;
A
#
# COMPACT_ATOMS: atom_id res chain seq x y z
N MET A 1 -36.95 -6.15 44.07
CA MET A 1 -37.02 -5.31 42.86
C MET A 1 -38.36 -5.51 42.17
N THR A 2 -39.06 -4.40 41.91
CA THR A 2 -40.28 -4.45 41.09
C THR A 2 -39.97 -4.86 39.65
N LYS A 3 -40.97 -5.21 38.87
CA LYS A 3 -40.80 -5.54 37.44
C LYS A 3 -40.16 -4.36 36.67
N LEU A 4 -40.58 -3.14 37.01
CA LEU A 4 -40.04 -1.91 36.41
C LEU A 4 -38.55 -1.71 36.74
N GLN A 5 -38.15 -1.91 38.01
CA GLN A 5 -36.76 -1.80 38.44
C GLN A 5 -35.86 -2.84 37.73
N LYS A 6 -36.34 -4.06 37.48
CA LYS A 6 -35.58 -5.08 36.71
C LYS A 6 -35.39 -4.64 35.26
N ILE A 7 -36.46 -4.11 34.63
CA ILE A 7 -36.37 -3.61 33.22
C ILE A 7 -35.37 -2.44 33.15
N LEU A 8 -35.48 -1.46 34.05
CA LEU A 8 -34.58 -0.32 34.10
C LEU A 8 -33.12 -0.75 34.32
N PHE A 9 -32.88 -1.72 35.20
CA PHE A 9 -31.53 -2.27 35.42
C PHE A 9 -30.96 -2.91 34.15
N VAL A 10 -31.75 -3.70 33.42
CA VAL A 10 -31.32 -4.31 32.16
C VAL A 10 -31.01 -3.25 31.12
N ILE A 11 -31.84 -2.22 30.97
CA ILE A 11 -31.59 -1.11 30.03
C ILE A 11 -30.27 -0.40 30.38
N VAL A 12 -30.07 -0.05 31.65
CA VAL A 12 -28.84 0.63 32.11
C VAL A 12 -27.63 -0.29 31.87
N ALA A 13 -27.72 -1.58 32.16
CA ALA A 13 -26.64 -2.52 31.90
C ALA A 13 -26.30 -2.61 30.38
N CYS A 14 -27.31 -2.70 29.52
CA CYS A 14 -27.10 -2.72 28.07
C CYS A 14 -26.44 -1.42 27.58
N LEU A 15 -26.93 -0.26 28.04
CA LEU A 15 -26.33 1.04 27.71
C LEU A 15 -24.89 1.15 28.18
N SER A 16 -24.59 0.66 29.39
CA SER A 16 -23.22 0.63 29.90
C SER A 16 -22.27 -0.24 29.06
N VAL A 17 -22.74 -1.42 28.65
CA VAL A 17 -21.97 -2.30 27.75
C VAL A 17 -21.74 -1.63 26.39
N CYS A 18 -22.78 -1.03 25.80
CA CYS A 18 -22.64 -0.28 24.54
C CYS A 18 -21.62 0.86 24.69
N MET A 19 -21.70 1.63 25.75
CA MET A 19 -20.75 2.74 26.02
C MET A 19 -19.32 2.22 26.15
N MET A 20 -19.10 1.16 26.90
CA MET A 20 -17.77 0.53 27.05
C MET A 20 -17.23 0.04 25.69
N THR A 21 -18.08 -0.56 24.89
CA THR A 21 -17.69 -1.04 23.54
C THR A 21 -17.28 0.13 22.63
N ILE A 22 -18.04 1.22 22.68
CA ILE A 22 -17.71 2.44 21.90
C ILE A 22 -16.38 3.03 22.39
N CYS A 23 -16.21 3.21 23.70
CA CYS A 23 -14.97 3.74 24.27
C CYS A 23 -13.76 2.87 23.93
N PHE A 24 -13.90 1.55 24.00
CA PHE A 24 -12.85 0.61 23.62
C PHE A 24 -12.52 0.68 22.13
N SER A 25 -13.55 0.77 21.26
CA SER A 25 -13.35 0.92 19.83
C SER A 25 -12.64 2.22 19.47
N LEU A 26 -13.01 3.33 20.11
CA LEU A 26 -12.34 4.62 19.93
C LEU A 26 -10.89 4.57 20.42
N TYR A 27 -10.64 3.96 21.59
CA TYR A 27 -9.28 3.77 22.08
C TYR A 27 -8.42 2.99 21.10
N ARG A 28 -8.94 1.87 20.60
CA ARG A 28 -8.25 1.08 19.58
C ARG A 28 -7.99 1.90 18.30
N ALA A 29 -9.02 2.60 17.83
CA ALA A 29 -8.94 3.35 16.58
C ALA A 29 -7.88 4.45 16.61
N ILE A 30 -7.67 5.09 17.75
CA ILE A 30 -6.76 6.24 17.88
C ILE A 30 -5.35 5.80 18.32
N TYR A 31 -5.26 4.86 19.25
CA TYR A 31 -3.98 4.55 19.90
C TYR A 31 -3.39 3.20 19.56
N VAL A 32 -4.18 2.22 19.11
CA VAL A 32 -3.70 0.86 18.86
C VAL A 32 -3.58 0.59 17.36
N ASP A 33 -4.69 0.56 16.64
CA ASP A 33 -4.72 0.12 15.25
C ASP A 33 -3.80 0.94 14.31
N PRO A 34 -3.68 2.28 14.42
CA PRO A 34 -2.77 3.05 13.56
C PRO A 34 -1.28 2.74 13.80
N ASN A 35 -0.95 2.20 14.97
CA ASN A 35 0.43 1.94 15.38
C ASN A 35 0.86 0.48 15.17
N GLU A 36 -0.04 -0.39 14.78
CA GLU A 36 0.19 -1.82 14.61
C GLU A 36 0.35 -2.18 13.13
N VAL A 37 1.55 -1.97 12.58
CA VAL A 37 1.87 -2.37 11.21
C VAL A 37 1.89 -3.89 11.12
N VAL A 38 1.06 -4.46 10.25
CA VAL A 38 1.02 -5.90 9.96
C VAL A 38 1.82 -6.22 8.70
N ILE A 39 2.40 -7.41 8.64
CA ILE A 39 3.07 -7.92 7.45
C ILE A 39 2.17 -9.00 6.84
N GLN A 40 1.75 -8.78 5.62
CA GLN A 40 0.93 -9.70 4.86
C GLN A 40 1.82 -10.58 3.98
N TYR A 41 2.19 -11.74 4.49
CA TYR A 41 3.01 -12.70 3.76
C TYR A 41 2.21 -13.44 2.70
N LYS A 42 2.74 -13.52 1.48
CA LYS A 42 2.13 -14.27 0.39
C LYS A 42 3.21 -14.97 -0.46
N MET A 43 3.09 -16.27 -0.57
CA MET A 43 3.87 -17.05 -1.52
C MET A 43 3.21 -16.99 -2.90
N ILE A 44 3.99 -16.61 -3.89
CA ILE A 44 3.56 -16.51 -5.29
C ILE A 44 4.10 -17.71 -6.05
N LYS A 45 3.19 -18.52 -6.60
CA LYS A 45 3.53 -19.67 -7.43
C LYS A 45 3.05 -19.41 -8.85
N ASP A 46 3.98 -19.32 -9.79
CA ASP A 46 3.68 -19.18 -11.20
C ASP A 46 4.79 -19.79 -12.04
N LYS A 47 4.42 -20.46 -13.14
CA LYS A 47 5.37 -21.12 -14.06
C LYS A 47 6.23 -20.14 -14.85
N LYS A 48 5.81 -18.87 -14.91
CA LYS A 48 6.54 -17.78 -15.58
C LYS A 48 7.66 -17.19 -14.71
N ILE A 49 7.72 -17.57 -13.44
CA ILE A 49 8.81 -17.17 -12.55
C ILE A 49 10.03 -18.02 -12.91
N PRO A 50 11.15 -17.41 -13.37
CA PRO A 50 12.37 -18.14 -13.65
C PRO A 50 12.97 -18.80 -12.40
N ASP A 51 13.76 -19.84 -12.59
CA ASP A 51 14.39 -20.56 -11.46
C ASP A 51 15.31 -19.65 -10.65
N GLU A 52 15.99 -18.70 -11.28
CA GLU A 52 16.89 -17.73 -10.62
C GLU A 52 16.13 -16.69 -9.80
N MET A 53 14.84 -16.53 -10.04
CA MET A 53 13.97 -15.68 -9.23
C MET A 53 13.26 -16.43 -8.10
N LYS A 54 13.51 -17.73 -7.96
CA LYS A 54 12.99 -18.51 -6.83
C LYS A 54 13.55 -17.98 -5.53
N ASP A 55 12.69 -17.91 -4.51
CA ASP A 55 12.95 -17.37 -3.17
C ASP A 55 13.25 -15.87 -3.14
N VAL A 56 13.27 -15.17 -4.29
CA VAL A 56 13.33 -13.70 -4.33
C VAL A 56 12.09 -13.13 -3.66
N SER A 57 12.30 -12.12 -2.85
CA SER A 57 11.28 -11.47 -2.04
C SER A 57 11.04 -10.01 -2.46
N ILE A 58 9.78 -9.59 -2.37
CA ILE A 58 9.36 -8.21 -2.61
C ILE A 58 8.65 -7.67 -1.37
N ALA A 59 9.07 -6.52 -0.87
CA ALA A 59 8.32 -5.76 0.11
C ALA A 59 7.63 -4.57 -0.59
N TYR A 60 6.32 -4.52 -0.51
CA TYR A 60 5.50 -3.40 -1.00
C TYR A 60 4.88 -2.66 0.18
N PHE A 61 5.00 -1.35 0.18
CA PHE A 61 4.33 -0.45 1.11
C PHE A 61 3.92 0.83 0.38
N THR A 62 2.93 1.56 0.91
CA THR A 62 2.31 2.69 0.20
C THR A 62 1.60 3.62 1.17
N ASP A 63 1.19 4.80 0.70
CA ASP A 63 0.35 5.74 1.44
C ASP A 63 0.97 6.07 2.80
N LEU A 64 2.23 6.51 2.82
CA LEU A 64 2.92 6.82 4.07
C LEU A 64 2.42 8.13 4.68
N GLU A 65 2.09 9.13 3.83
CA GLU A 65 1.57 10.44 4.23
C GLU A 65 2.43 11.07 5.33
N TYR A 66 3.74 11.03 5.14
CA TYR A 66 4.67 11.51 6.14
C TYR A 66 4.51 13.01 6.36
N GLY A 67 4.35 13.42 7.61
CA GLY A 67 4.03 14.80 8.00
C GLY A 67 2.52 15.07 8.21
N ALA A 68 1.61 14.15 7.84
CA ALA A 68 0.18 14.35 8.07
C ALA A 68 -0.17 14.42 9.57
N PHE A 69 0.46 13.58 10.35
CA PHE A 69 0.28 13.48 11.79
C PHE A 69 1.63 13.19 12.43
N GLU A 70 2.08 14.06 13.32
CA GLU A 70 3.35 13.90 14.02
C GLU A 70 3.39 12.57 14.80
N ASN A 71 3.92 11.54 14.17
CA ASN A 71 4.11 10.25 14.81
C ASN A 71 5.43 9.58 14.36
N LYS A 72 6.53 10.22 14.76
CA LYS A 72 7.88 9.70 14.49
C LYS A 72 8.03 8.24 14.95
N GLY A 73 7.47 7.90 16.11
CA GLY A 73 7.53 6.52 16.63
C GLY A 73 6.78 5.49 15.76
N ARG A 74 5.73 5.89 15.02
CA ARG A 74 5.06 5.02 14.04
C ARG A 74 5.98 4.77 12.84
N VAL A 75 6.56 5.83 12.32
CA VAL A 75 7.49 5.78 11.18
C VAL A 75 8.73 4.99 11.54
N ASP A 76 9.31 5.19 12.73
CA ASP A 76 10.45 4.41 13.22
C ASP A 76 10.13 2.91 13.27
N ARG A 77 8.96 2.52 13.77
CA ARG A 77 8.53 1.11 13.80
C ARG A 77 8.30 0.55 12.40
N LEU A 78 7.73 1.34 11.49
CA LEU A 78 7.54 0.92 10.10
C LEU A 78 8.87 0.65 9.42
N PHE A 79 9.80 1.61 9.45
CA PHE A 79 11.11 1.46 8.79
C PHE A 79 11.96 0.37 9.45
N LYS A 80 11.85 0.20 10.78
CA LYS A 80 12.46 -0.96 11.43
C LYS A 80 11.93 -2.28 10.86
N LYS A 81 10.60 -2.41 10.70
CA LYS A 81 10.00 -3.63 10.11
C LYS A 81 10.42 -3.82 8.65
N LEU A 82 10.45 -2.74 7.84
CA LEU A 82 10.90 -2.81 6.45
C LEU A 82 12.34 -3.33 6.37
N ASN A 83 13.24 -2.80 7.19
CA ASN A 83 14.64 -3.23 7.21
C ASN A 83 14.79 -4.68 7.73
N ASP A 84 14.02 -5.07 8.75
CA ASP A 84 14.06 -6.43 9.32
C ASP A 84 13.56 -7.49 8.31
N LEU A 85 12.82 -7.12 7.26
CA LEU A 85 12.35 -8.03 6.21
C LEU A 85 13.46 -8.50 5.26
N HIS A 86 14.53 -7.72 5.11
CA HIS A 86 15.63 -8.02 4.17
C HIS A 86 15.13 -8.42 2.78
N ALA A 87 14.15 -7.68 2.25
CA ALA A 87 13.58 -7.99 0.95
C ALA A 87 14.56 -7.70 -0.19
N ASP A 88 14.57 -8.55 -1.22
CA ASP A 88 15.44 -8.38 -2.38
C ASP A 88 15.03 -7.19 -3.25
N ILE A 89 13.71 -6.89 -3.28
CA ILE A 89 13.11 -5.80 -4.02
C ILE A 89 12.22 -5.00 -3.09
N PHE A 90 12.34 -3.68 -3.11
CA PHE A 90 11.40 -2.78 -2.44
C PHE A 90 10.59 -1.98 -3.45
N ILE A 91 9.27 -1.91 -3.22
CA ILE A 91 8.34 -1.13 -4.06
C ILE A 91 7.54 -0.20 -3.16
N PHE A 92 7.61 1.10 -3.45
CA PHE A 92 6.76 2.09 -2.83
C PHE A 92 5.61 2.49 -3.76
N GLY A 93 4.41 2.45 -3.24
CA GLY A 93 3.16 2.56 -4.03
C GLY A 93 2.58 3.98 -4.15
N GLY A 94 3.34 5.03 -3.82
CA GLY A 94 2.90 6.43 -3.92
C GLY A 94 2.38 7.04 -2.62
N ASP A 95 2.16 8.35 -2.64
CA ASP A 95 1.77 9.20 -1.51
C ASP A 95 2.79 9.14 -0.36
N LEU A 96 4.01 9.63 -0.68
CA LEU A 96 5.14 9.61 0.25
C LEU A 96 4.99 10.64 1.35
N LEU A 97 4.75 11.90 0.96
CA LEU A 97 4.67 13.05 1.85
C LEU A 97 3.24 13.57 1.92
N ALA A 98 2.80 13.96 3.11
CA ALA A 98 1.55 14.67 3.29
C ALA A 98 1.58 16.08 2.67
N GLU A 99 0.42 16.69 2.52
CA GLU A 99 0.29 18.05 2.00
C GLU A 99 1.14 19.08 2.76
N ASN A 100 1.21 18.96 4.09
CA ASN A 100 1.89 19.89 4.99
C ASN A 100 3.11 19.26 5.68
N TYR A 101 4.12 18.84 4.90
CA TYR A 101 5.38 18.35 5.44
C TYR A 101 6.39 19.51 5.65
N THR A 102 7.48 19.23 6.40
CA THR A 102 8.58 20.14 6.67
C THR A 102 9.87 19.72 5.97
N VAL A 103 10.82 20.65 5.77
CA VAL A 103 12.15 20.34 5.22
C VAL A 103 12.92 19.31 6.07
N SER A 104 12.72 19.32 7.39
CA SER A 104 13.33 18.32 8.26
C SER A 104 12.75 16.92 8.06
N GLU A 105 11.47 16.81 7.71
CA GLU A 105 10.81 15.56 7.37
C GLU A 105 11.26 15.01 6.03
N GLU A 106 11.50 15.87 5.05
CA GLU A 106 12.10 15.49 3.78
C GLU A 106 13.51 14.88 3.98
N THR A 107 14.37 15.54 4.75
CA THR A 107 15.72 15.03 5.06
C THR A 107 15.69 13.70 5.82
N ASP A 108 14.79 13.57 6.80
CA ASP A 108 14.59 12.33 7.55
C ASP A 108 14.10 11.21 6.63
N MET A 109 13.21 11.51 5.69
CA MET A 109 12.69 10.54 4.72
C MET A 109 13.77 10.05 3.76
N ILE A 110 14.59 10.95 3.22
CA ILE A 110 15.75 10.57 2.39
C ILE A 110 16.66 9.60 3.14
N ALA A 111 16.99 9.91 4.39
CA ALA A 111 17.84 9.06 5.21
C ALA A 111 17.24 7.67 5.45
N ARG A 112 15.94 7.59 5.75
CA ARG A 112 15.23 6.33 5.98
C ARG A 112 15.14 5.46 4.74
N LEU A 113 14.76 6.05 3.61
CA LEU A 113 14.65 5.33 2.34
C LEU A 113 16.02 4.88 1.82
N SER A 114 17.07 5.69 2.03
CA SER A 114 18.45 5.34 1.68
C SER A 114 18.97 4.17 2.49
N ALA A 115 18.53 4.03 3.75
CA ALA A 115 18.94 2.94 4.64
C ALA A 115 18.29 1.59 4.28
N ILE A 116 17.31 1.54 3.40
CA ILE A 116 16.73 0.30 2.91
C ILE A 116 17.74 -0.39 1.99
N ASP A 117 18.14 -1.59 2.34
CA ASP A 117 18.96 -2.48 1.49
C ASP A 117 18.06 -3.37 0.64
N ALA A 118 18.24 -3.32 -0.68
CA ALA A 118 17.46 -4.08 -1.66
C ALA A 118 18.37 -4.45 -2.85
N PRO A 119 18.99 -5.63 -2.83
CA PRO A 119 20.03 -6.01 -3.80
C PRO A 119 19.52 -6.10 -5.26
N LEU A 120 18.23 -6.28 -5.48
CA LEU A 120 17.63 -6.31 -6.81
C LEU A 120 16.89 -5.02 -7.19
N GLY A 121 16.90 -4.03 -6.32
CA GLY A 121 16.43 -2.69 -6.62
C GLY A 121 15.32 -2.15 -5.75
N LYS A 122 15.20 -0.83 -5.78
CA LYS A 122 14.17 -0.05 -5.11
C LYS A 122 13.37 0.72 -6.15
N PHE A 123 12.06 0.55 -6.15
CA PHE A 123 11.15 1.10 -7.16
C PHE A 123 10.02 1.89 -6.49
N ALA A 124 9.50 2.88 -7.20
CA ALA A 124 8.34 3.64 -6.75
C ALA A 124 7.38 3.92 -7.91
N VAL A 125 6.11 4.05 -7.60
CA VAL A 125 5.12 4.75 -8.42
C VAL A 125 4.65 5.99 -7.66
N LEU A 126 4.05 6.95 -8.37
CA LEU A 126 3.57 8.19 -7.77
C LEU A 126 2.09 8.09 -7.43
N GLY A 127 1.68 8.77 -6.36
CA GLY A 127 0.29 8.96 -5.97
C GLY A 127 -0.18 10.41 -6.19
N GLU A 128 -1.43 10.71 -5.83
CA GLU A 128 -2.00 12.04 -6.06
C GLU A 128 -1.37 13.12 -5.17
N GLN A 129 -0.94 12.76 -3.95
CA GLN A 129 -0.27 13.72 -3.06
C GLN A 129 1.12 14.10 -3.57
N ASP A 130 1.75 13.20 -4.32
CA ASP A 130 3.04 13.45 -4.97
C ASP A 130 2.91 14.41 -6.17
N LEU A 131 1.69 14.63 -6.67
CA LEU A 131 1.36 15.37 -7.90
C LEU A 131 0.56 16.66 -7.67
N ILE A 132 0.44 17.13 -6.44
CA ILE A 132 -0.36 18.32 -6.09
C ILE A 132 0.04 19.55 -6.93
N ASN A 133 1.32 19.69 -7.20
CA ASN A 133 1.91 20.72 -8.07
C ASN A 133 3.30 20.29 -8.56
N GLU A 134 3.86 21.06 -9.49
CA GLU A 134 5.19 20.77 -10.07
C GLU A 134 6.33 20.78 -9.03
N GLU A 135 6.26 21.66 -8.05
CA GLU A 135 7.27 21.75 -6.98
C GLU A 135 7.27 20.46 -6.15
N ARG A 136 6.08 19.96 -5.77
CA ARG A 136 5.93 18.71 -5.03
C ARG A 136 6.45 17.53 -5.84
N LEU A 137 6.09 17.45 -7.11
CA LEU A 137 6.55 16.38 -8.00
C LEU A 137 8.07 16.36 -8.08
N GLN A 138 8.70 17.54 -8.22
CA GLN A 138 10.16 17.64 -8.25
C GLN A 138 10.77 17.20 -6.92
N GLN A 139 10.25 17.66 -5.79
CA GLN A 139 10.73 17.29 -4.45
C GLN A 139 10.66 15.78 -4.21
N VAL A 140 9.53 15.15 -4.55
CA VAL A 140 9.36 13.71 -4.39
C VAL A 140 10.31 12.93 -5.29
N ASN A 141 10.50 13.37 -6.54
CA ASN A 141 11.48 12.77 -7.43
C ASN A 141 12.92 12.93 -6.91
N ASP A 142 13.26 14.07 -6.33
CA ASP A 142 14.58 14.32 -5.72
C ASP A 142 14.81 13.42 -4.50
N ILE A 143 13.80 13.20 -3.67
CA ILE A 143 13.86 12.25 -2.55
C ILE A 143 14.12 10.84 -3.07
N TYR A 144 13.35 10.37 -4.07
CA TYR A 144 13.53 9.03 -4.63
C TYR A 144 14.91 8.88 -5.28
N HIS A 145 15.35 9.86 -6.04
CA HIS A 145 16.67 9.85 -6.67
C HIS A 145 17.79 9.75 -5.62
N GLN A 146 17.75 10.60 -4.58
CA GLN A 146 18.74 10.57 -3.50
C GLN A 146 18.70 9.25 -2.71
N ALA A 147 17.54 8.67 -2.55
CA ALA A 147 17.34 7.37 -1.88
C ALA A 147 17.57 6.16 -2.82
N GLN A 148 17.96 6.40 -4.07
CA GLN A 148 18.21 5.35 -5.07
C GLN A 148 16.97 4.51 -5.42
N PHE A 149 15.79 5.11 -5.40
CA PHE A 149 14.59 4.51 -5.98
C PHE A 149 14.45 4.89 -7.45
N GLU A 150 14.10 3.92 -8.28
CA GLU A 150 13.66 4.17 -9.65
C GLU A 150 12.16 4.43 -9.67
N VAL A 151 11.75 5.60 -10.17
CA VAL A 151 10.33 5.95 -10.34
C VAL A 151 9.83 5.40 -11.67
N LEU A 152 8.84 4.53 -11.62
CA LEU A 152 8.19 3.93 -12.80
C LEU A 152 6.95 4.76 -13.16
N ASN A 153 7.10 5.61 -14.16
CA ASN A 153 6.07 6.50 -14.65
C ASN A 153 5.59 6.05 -16.04
N ASN A 154 4.56 5.21 -16.09
CA ASN A 154 4.11 4.52 -17.31
C ASN A 154 5.24 3.78 -18.03
N THR A 155 6.10 3.15 -17.25
CA THR A 155 7.27 2.42 -17.73
C THR A 155 7.33 1.05 -17.09
N ASN A 156 8.14 0.18 -17.68
CA ASN A 156 8.41 -1.15 -17.14
C ASN A 156 9.91 -1.40 -16.98
N ARG A 157 10.25 -2.37 -16.14
CA ARG A 157 11.62 -2.75 -15.82
C ARG A 157 11.73 -4.26 -15.66
N LEU A 158 12.53 -4.89 -16.47
CA LEU A 158 12.91 -6.28 -16.27
C LEU A 158 13.89 -6.39 -15.11
N ILE A 159 13.49 -7.07 -14.06
CA ILE A 159 14.33 -7.34 -12.89
C ILE A 159 14.84 -8.77 -13.01
N THR A 160 16.16 -8.93 -12.99
CA THR A 160 16.84 -10.21 -13.16
C THR A 160 17.72 -10.52 -11.95
N ASN A 161 17.94 -11.80 -11.68
CA ASN A 161 18.85 -12.27 -10.65
C ASN A 161 19.91 -13.20 -11.28
N ARG A 162 21.06 -12.65 -11.66
CA ARG A 162 22.20 -13.38 -12.25
C ARG A 162 21.84 -14.17 -13.52
N SER A 163 20.82 -13.76 -14.26
CA SER A 163 20.31 -14.40 -15.46
C SER A 163 19.80 -13.32 -16.42
N SER A 164 19.56 -13.66 -17.67
CA SER A 164 18.83 -12.81 -18.62
C SER A 164 17.31 -12.92 -18.49
N GLN A 165 16.83 -13.90 -17.72
CA GLN A 165 15.41 -14.08 -17.41
C GLN A 165 15.08 -13.43 -16.07
N GLY A 166 13.87 -12.89 -15.94
CA GLY A 166 13.45 -12.18 -14.74
C GLY A 166 11.94 -12.02 -14.67
N ILE A 167 11.53 -11.09 -13.85
CA ILE A 167 10.15 -10.62 -13.74
C ILE A 167 10.06 -9.21 -14.34
N GLU A 168 8.92 -8.88 -14.95
CA GLU A 168 8.66 -7.53 -15.43
C GLU A 168 7.88 -6.76 -14.38
N LEU A 169 8.44 -5.67 -13.89
CA LEU A 169 7.77 -4.72 -13.01
C LEU A 169 7.25 -3.56 -13.85
N ILE A 170 5.92 -3.39 -13.89
CA ILE A 170 5.23 -2.35 -14.66
C ILE A 170 4.68 -1.33 -13.70
N GLY A 171 5.08 -0.07 -13.81
CA GLY A 171 4.57 1.02 -12.98
C GLY A 171 3.65 1.95 -13.74
N LEU A 172 2.45 2.18 -13.21
CA LEU A 172 1.50 3.13 -13.77
C LEU A 172 1.57 4.49 -13.07
N TYR A 173 1.46 5.54 -13.87
CA TYR A 173 1.17 6.89 -13.36
C TYR A 173 -0.31 7.00 -12.93
N PRO A 174 -0.70 7.93 -12.04
CA PRO A 174 -2.11 8.11 -11.66
C PRO A 174 -3.08 8.38 -12.81
N ASP A 175 -2.62 9.07 -13.87
CA ASP A 175 -3.30 9.15 -15.17
C ASP A 175 -2.54 8.28 -16.17
N PRO A 176 -2.90 6.98 -16.30
CA PRO A 176 -2.04 6.00 -16.93
C PRO A 176 -2.06 6.08 -18.47
N ASN A 177 -0.88 6.05 -19.07
CA ASN A 177 -0.70 5.72 -20.48
C ASN A 177 -0.37 4.21 -20.60
N MET A 178 -1.41 3.40 -20.80
CA MET A 178 -1.29 1.94 -20.86
C MET A 178 -0.41 1.47 -22.02
N GLU A 179 -0.52 2.10 -23.19
CA GLU A 179 0.30 1.74 -24.36
C GLU A 179 1.80 1.88 -24.05
N GLN A 180 2.17 3.00 -23.42
CA GLN A 180 3.55 3.24 -23.02
C GLN A 180 4.01 2.26 -21.93
N ALA A 181 3.21 2.06 -20.89
CA ALA A 181 3.54 1.20 -19.76
C ALA A 181 3.73 -0.27 -20.17
N LEU A 182 2.96 -0.73 -21.15
CA LEU A 182 2.94 -2.12 -21.60
C LEU A 182 3.87 -2.38 -22.82
N THR A 183 4.57 -1.36 -23.29
CA THR A 183 5.48 -1.49 -24.43
C THR A 183 6.60 -2.49 -24.12
N GLY A 184 6.73 -3.53 -24.95
CA GLY A 184 7.85 -4.48 -24.90
C GLY A 184 7.73 -5.58 -23.84
N ILE A 185 6.65 -5.63 -23.04
CA ILE A 185 6.46 -6.70 -22.07
C ILE A 185 6.20 -8.06 -22.78
N GLY A 186 6.74 -9.13 -22.22
CA GLY A 186 6.61 -10.48 -22.76
C GLY A 186 5.44 -11.25 -22.16
N ASP A 187 4.70 -12.01 -23.00
CA ASP A 187 3.60 -12.87 -22.51
C ASP A 187 4.08 -14.07 -21.68
N GLN A 188 5.34 -14.46 -21.84
CA GLN A 188 5.96 -15.56 -21.10
C GLN A 188 6.69 -15.10 -19.83
N THR A 189 6.74 -13.79 -19.58
CA THR A 189 7.35 -13.18 -18.39
C THR A 189 6.30 -13.06 -17.28
N TYR A 190 6.73 -13.15 -16.03
CA TYR A 190 5.89 -12.82 -14.89
C TYR A 190 5.75 -11.29 -14.79
N ASN A 191 4.62 -10.77 -15.23
CA ASN A 191 4.36 -9.33 -15.29
C ASN A 191 3.64 -8.89 -14.02
N LEU A 192 4.33 -8.13 -13.16
CA LEU A 192 3.81 -7.52 -11.94
C LEU A 192 3.42 -6.07 -12.24
N LEU A 193 2.12 -5.77 -12.20
CA LEU A 193 1.58 -4.43 -12.43
C LEU A 193 1.42 -3.69 -11.09
N VAL A 194 2.05 -2.54 -10.98
CA VAL A 194 1.98 -1.69 -9.78
C VAL A 194 1.38 -0.34 -10.16
N SER A 195 0.40 0.09 -9.39
CA SER A 195 -0.26 1.38 -9.55
C SER A 195 -0.56 1.96 -8.18
N HIS A 196 -0.63 3.28 -8.06
CA HIS A 196 -1.18 3.88 -6.86
C HIS A 196 -2.68 3.61 -6.78
N TYR A 197 -3.43 3.87 -7.85
CA TYR A 197 -4.86 3.60 -7.97
C TYR A 197 -5.15 2.16 -8.41
N ALA A 198 -6.25 1.59 -7.92
CA ALA A 198 -6.67 0.24 -8.32
C ALA A 198 -7.60 0.24 -9.54
N ASP A 199 -8.42 1.27 -9.74
CA ASP A 199 -9.40 1.31 -10.84
C ASP A 199 -8.78 1.18 -12.24
N PRO A 200 -7.53 1.62 -12.53
CA PRO A 200 -6.82 1.32 -13.77
C PRO A 200 -6.69 -0.17 -14.11
N PHE A 201 -6.76 -1.07 -13.14
CA PHE A 201 -6.78 -2.52 -13.40
C PHE A 201 -8.02 -3.00 -14.17
N LEU A 202 -9.03 -2.15 -14.29
CA LEU A 202 -10.23 -2.41 -15.08
C LEU A 202 -10.08 -2.01 -16.56
N ASP A 203 -8.95 -1.44 -16.96
CA ASP A 203 -8.75 -0.97 -18.32
C ASP A 203 -8.74 -2.15 -19.30
N ASP A 204 -9.49 -1.98 -20.39
CA ASP A 204 -9.66 -3.04 -21.39
C ASP A 204 -8.37 -3.35 -22.15
N SER A 205 -7.42 -2.43 -22.23
CA SER A 205 -6.12 -2.64 -22.85
C SER A 205 -5.29 -3.75 -22.15
N LEU A 206 -5.52 -3.96 -20.85
CA LEU A 206 -4.85 -5.03 -20.10
C LEU A 206 -5.29 -6.44 -20.53
N LYS A 207 -6.46 -6.59 -21.17
CA LYS A 207 -6.99 -7.89 -21.61
C LYS A 207 -6.14 -8.57 -22.68
N GLY A 208 -5.35 -7.79 -23.42
CA GLY A 208 -4.43 -8.29 -24.45
C GLY A 208 -3.06 -8.72 -23.91
N HIS A 209 -2.80 -8.47 -22.61
CA HIS A 209 -1.50 -8.69 -22.00
C HIS A 209 -1.57 -9.70 -20.87
N SER A 210 -0.47 -10.41 -20.66
CA SER A 210 -0.37 -11.45 -19.64
C SER A 210 0.07 -10.86 -18.29
N ILE A 211 -0.82 -10.11 -17.61
CA ILE A 211 -0.57 -9.65 -16.24
C ILE A 211 -0.71 -10.81 -15.27
N ALA A 212 0.30 -11.04 -14.44
CA ALA A 212 0.33 -12.12 -13.46
C ALA A 212 -0.23 -11.70 -12.09
N LEU A 213 0.01 -10.45 -11.68
CA LEU A 213 -0.48 -9.88 -10.42
C LEU A 213 -0.56 -8.36 -10.55
N GLY A 214 -1.63 -7.75 -10.03
CA GLY A 214 -1.74 -6.33 -9.81
C GLY A 214 -1.59 -5.98 -8.32
N ILE A 215 -0.86 -4.89 -7.99
CA ILE A 215 -0.79 -4.36 -6.62
C ILE A 215 -1.06 -2.86 -6.65
N ALA A 216 -1.95 -2.40 -5.78
CA ALA A 216 -2.30 -0.99 -5.65
C ALA A 216 -2.39 -0.54 -4.19
N GLY A 217 -2.43 0.77 -4.00
CA GLY A 217 -2.61 1.49 -2.74
C GLY A 217 -3.86 2.35 -2.70
N ASN A 218 -3.70 3.61 -2.28
CA ASN A 218 -4.67 4.71 -2.22
C ASN A 218 -5.88 4.47 -1.32
N SER A 219 -6.37 3.26 -1.21
CA SER A 219 -7.63 2.96 -0.52
C SER A 219 -7.55 3.17 1.00
N HIS A 220 -6.36 3.23 1.57
CA HIS A 220 -6.08 3.16 3.01
C HIS A 220 -6.84 2.02 3.73
N GLY A 221 -7.31 1.00 2.97
CA GLY A 221 -8.25 -0.01 3.45
C GLY A 221 -9.54 0.59 4.00
N THR A 222 -9.97 1.75 3.43
CA THR A 222 -11.01 2.66 3.92
C THR A 222 -10.72 3.30 5.31
N GLN A 223 -9.54 3.10 5.86
CA GLN A 223 -9.01 3.61 7.14
C GLN A 223 -9.90 3.28 8.36
N ILE A 224 -11.20 3.53 8.28
CA ILE A 224 -12.23 3.16 9.28
C ILE A 224 -13.17 2.14 8.64
N MET A 225 -13.15 0.92 9.14
CA MET A 225 -14.04 -0.16 8.68
C MET A 225 -14.98 -0.57 9.79
N TYR A 226 -16.27 -0.29 9.60
CA TYR A 226 -17.31 -0.65 10.57
C TYR A 226 -17.66 -2.14 10.44
N PRO A 227 -17.88 -2.83 11.56
CA PRO A 227 -18.45 -4.16 11.53
C PRO A 227 -19.79 -4.15 10.77
N ILE A 228 -20.01 -5.12 9.89
CA ILE A 228 -21.23 -5.31 9.09
C ILE A 228 -21.35 -4.32 7.91
N TYR A 229 -21.10 -3.02 8.12
CA TYR A 229 -21.27 -1.98 7.07
C TYR A 229 -20.04 -1.81 6.17
N GLY A 230 -18.86 -2.31 6.59
CA GLY A 230 -17.63 -2.15 5.81
C GLY A 230 -17.01 -0.76 5.93
N GLY A 231 -16.33 -0.33 4.88
CA GLY A 231 -15.64 0.95 4.87
C GLY A 231 -16.58 2.15 4.78
N TYR A 232 -16.19 3.23 5.46
CA TYR A 232 -17.00 4.46 5.47
C TYR A 232 -16.85 5.30 4.21
N ARG A 233 -15.80 5.08 3.41
CA ARG A 233 -15.49 5.91 2.23
C ARG A 233 -14.80 5.08 1.15
N LYS A 234 -15.12 5.41 -0.10
CA LYS A 234 -14.34 5.02 -1.28
C LYS A 234 -13.54 6.24 -1.74
N TRP A 235 -12.30 6.02 -2.11
CA TRP A 235 -11.41 7.09 -2.55
C TRP A 235 -11.42 7.19 -4.08
N PRO A 236 -11.23 8.38 -4.67
CA PRO A 236 -11.03 8.53 -6.11
C PRO A 236 -9.91 7.60 -6.60
N GLY A 237 -10.12 6.94 -7.74
CA GLY A 237 -9.17 5.93 -8.25
C GLY A 237 -9.33 4.54 -7.64
N ASN A 238 -10.14 4.39 -6.57
CA ASN A 238 -10.51 3.13 -5.94
C ASN A 238 -12.03 3.03 -5.71
N GLU A 239 -12.84 3.65 -6.57
CA GLU A 239 -14.31 3.62 -6.42
C GLU A 239 -14.91 2.27 -6.79
N LYS A 240 -14.32 1.59 -7.78
CA LYS A 240 -14.77 0.29 -8.29
C LYS A 240 -14.00 -0.85 -7.67
N LEU A 241 -12.69 -0.69 -7.51
CA LEU A 241 -11.81 -1.65 -6.87
C LEU A 241 -11.30 -1.07 -5.55
N ASN A 242 -11.81 -1.56 -4.45
CA ASN A 242 -11.27 -1.28 -3.12
C ASN A 242 -10.99 -2.60 -2.37
N ARG A 243 -10.38 -2.53 -1.19
CA ARG A 243 -10.00 -3.72 -0.44
C ARG A 243 -11.16 -4.68 -0.14
N ALA A 244 -12.36 -4.13 0.06
CA ALA A 244 -13.51 -4.90 0.50
C ALA A 244 -14.32 -5.50 -0.67
N ASP A 245 -14.35 -4.83 -1.80
CA ASP A 245 -15.26 -5.11 -2.92
C ASP A 245 -14.47 -5.54 -4.16
N GLY A 246 -13.78 -6.67 -4.09
CA GLY A 246 -13.02 -7.17 -5.23
C GLY A 246 -13.91 -7.50 -6.43
N ALA A 247 -13.79 -6.76 -7.54
CA ALA A 247 -14.30 -7.20 -8.81
C ALA A 247 -13.49 -8.41 -9.31
N LYS A 248 -14.11 -9.27 -10.11
CA LYS A 248 -13.41 -10.38 -10.74
C LYS A 248 -12.68 -9.85 -11.98
N LEU A 249 -11.36 -9.76 -11.92
CA LEU A 249 -10.49 -9.41 -13.03
C LEU A 249 -9.96 -10.65 -13.76
N SER A 250 -9.30 -10.45 -14.91
CA SER A 250 -8.60 -11.50 -15.65
C SER A 250 -7.33 -11.99 -14.96
N PHE A 251 -6.82 -11.22 -14.01
CA PHE A 251 -5.63 -11.54 -13.20
C PHE A 251 -5.91 -11.27 -11.70
N PRO A 252 -5.18 -11.93 -10.80
CA PRO A 252 -5.26 -11.65 -9.37
C PRO A 252 -4.72 -10.26 -9.04
N TYR A 253 -5.29 -9.63 -8.01
CA TYR A 253 -4.80 -8.34 -7.54
C TYR A 253 -4.86 -8.21 -6.02
N MET A 254 -4.08 -7.28 -5.50
CA MET A 254 -4.04 -6.90 -4.08
C MET A 254 -4.16 -5.39 -3.96
N ILE A 255 -4.90 -4.92 -2.98
CA ILE A 255 -5.00 -3.50 -2.64
C ILE A 255 -4.57 -3.34 -1.20
N SER A 256 -3.49 -2.60 -1.00
CA SER A 256 -2.94 -2.34 0.32
C SER A 256 -3.81 -1.39 1.13
N SER A 257 -3.82 -1.58 2.44
CA SER A 257 -4.40 -0.62 3.37
C SER A 257 -3.47 0.57 3.64
N GLY A 258 -2.29 0.62 3.01
CA GLY A 258 -1.34 1.71 3.24
C GLY A 258 -0.76 1.72 4.66
N THR A 259 0.16 2.65 4.90
CA THR A 259 0.91 2.72 6.17
C THR A 259 0.62 3.98 7.00
N GLY A 260 0.19 5.08 6.37
CA GLY A 260 -0.15 6.35 7.00
C GLY A 260 -1.62 6.50 7.40
N CYS A 261 -1.97 7.71 7.74
CA CYS A 261 -3.36 8.13 7.99
C CYS A 261 -3.62 9.46 7.30
N ILE A 262 -4.80 9.66 6.75
CA ILE A 262 -5.26 10.93 6.16
C ILE A 262 -6.54 11.41 6.83
N LYS A 263 -6.78 12.72 6.83
CA LYS A 263 -7.93 13.41 7.42
C LYS A 263 -8.09 13.23 8.94
N VAL A 264 -7.88 12.03 9.48
CA VAL A 264 -7.94 11.74 10.93
C VAL A 264 -6.81 10.78 11.30
N ASN A 265 -6.18 11.00 12.45
CA ASN A 265 -5.15 10.10 12.97
C ASN A 265 -5.77 8.89 13.67
N ALA A 266 -6.53 8.09 12.92
CA ALA A 266 -7.24 6.94 13.45
C ALA A 266 -7.38 5.86 12.37
N ARG A 267 -7.31 4.60 12.77
CA ARG A 267 -7.65 3.42 11.96
C ARG A 267 -8.50 2.47 12.78
N LEU A 268 -9.54 1.91 12.21
CA LEU A 268 -10.38 0.91 12.88
C LEU A 268 -10.61 -0.28 11.97
N ASN A 269 -10.18 -1.47 12.41
CA ASN A 269 -10.25 -2.73 11.66
C ASN A 269 -9.59 -2.65 10.26
N SER A 270 -8.69 -1.70 10.07
CA SER A 270 -7.91 -1.47 8.85
C SER A 270 -6.50 -1.05 9.27
N LYS A 271 -5.71 -2.02 9.73
CA LYS A 271 -4.35 -1.79 10.21
C LYS A 271 -3.43 -1.38 9.07
N PRO A 272 -2.39 -0.56 9.35
CA PRO A 272 -1.29 -0.34 8.41
C PRO A 272 -0.66 -1.67 8.02
N GLU A 273 -0.26 -1.80 6.75
CA GLU A 273 0.33 -3.07 6.30
C GLU A 273 1.51 -2.92 5.34
N ILE A 274 2.37 -3.91 5.37
CA ILE A 274 3.39 -4.19 4.36
C ILE A 274 2.98 -5.49 3.68
N ILE A 275 2.92 -5.51 2.35
CA ILE A 275 2.74 -6.74 1.59
C ILE A 275 4.12 -7.32 1.31
N TYR A 276 4.35 -8.55 1.73
CA TYR A 276 5.60 -9.26 1.54
C TYR A 276 5.37 -10.50 0.68
N LEU A 277 5.86 -10.46 -0.54
CA LEU A 277 5.74 -11.54 -1.51
C LEU A 277 7.03 -12.34 -1.54
N VAL A 278 6.92 -13.66 -1.66
CA VAL A 278 8.06 -14.54 -1.91
C VAL A 278 7.73 -15.40 -3.14
N PHE A 279 8.59 -15.35 -4.13
CA PHE A 279 8.43 -16.16 -5.32
C PHE A 279 8.74 -17.63 -5.06
N SER A 280 7.88 -18.49 -5.57
CA SER A 280 8.06 -19.94 -5.54
C SER A 280 7.67 -20.50 -6.89
N ARG A 281 8.26 -21.58 -7.27
CA ARG A 281 7.91 -22.30 -8.51
C ARG A 281 6.96 -23.48 -8.22
#